data_6cdbf61530c14873336ebd9a512075ac
#
_entry.id   6cdbf61530c14873336ebd9a512075ac
#
_cell.length_a   1.000
_cell.length_b   1.000
_cell.length_c   1.000
_cell.angle_alpha   90.00
_cell.angle_beta   90.00
_cell.angle_gamma   90.00
#
_symmetry.space_group_name_H-M   'P 1'
#
loop_
_entity.id
_entity.type
_entity.pdbx_description
1 polymer ?
#
loop_
_entity_poly.entity_id
_entity_poly.type
_entity_poly.pdbx_seq_one_letter_code
_entity_poly.pdbx_strand_id
1 'polypeptide(L)'
;YPGVYLFPSFTSNSIDGGGMELINQISKSVERMQLFAEETDALSTSLFSDTYNLAYDQDGRISLPESLIVHANLENKAIFVGQGRKFQIWNPDDFDEFKKKAKIKALEHRNLIGPVELSNEKGMDKD
;
A
#
# COMPACT_ATOMS: atom_id res chain seq x y z
N TYR A 1 -0.94 -3.52 -20.93
CA TYR A 1 -0.56 -2.81 -19.78
C TYR A 1 0.76 -3.28 -19.27
N PRO A 2 1.64 -2.40 -19.02
CA PRO A 2 3.00 -2.82 -18.72
C PRO A 2 3.16 -3.65 -17.46
N GLY A 3 2.37 -3.38 -16.45
CA GLY A 3 2.53 -4.17 -15.26
C GLY A 3 2.44 -3.34 -14.01
N VAL A 4 3.08 -3.80 -12.96
CA VAL A 4 2.89 -3.22 -11.64
C VAL A 4 4.20 -3.28 -10.85
N TYR A 5 4.40 -2.32 -9.95
CA TYR A 5 5.53 -2.33 -9.04
C TYR A 5 5.05 -2.87 -7.70
N LEU A 6 5.76 -3.84 -7.17
CA LEU A 6 5.42 -4.43 -5.89
C LEU A 6 6.62 -4.40 -4.97
N PHE A 7 6.39 -4.14 -3.71
CA PHE A 7 7.47 -4.14 -2.71
C PHE A 7 6.92 -4.47 -1.33
N PRO A 8 7.77 -4.95 -0.43
CA PRO A 8 7.30 -5.24 0.93
C PRO A 8 6.87 -3.96 1.60
N SER A 9 5.74 -3.97 2.28
CA SER A 9 5.27 -2.79 3.01
C SER A 9 6.27 -2.43 4.10
N PHE A 10 6.47 -1.14 4.32
CA PHE A 10 7.33 -0.69 5.39
C PHE A 10 6.62 -0.67 6.74
N THR A 11 5.31 -0.82 6.75
CA THR A 11 4.54 -0.67 7.98
C THR A 11 3.72 -1.89 8.35
N SER A 12 3.69 -2.90 7.50
CA SER A 12 2.88 -4.08 7.79
C SER A 12 3.46 -5.31 7.10
N ASN A 13 2.80 -6.46 7.29
CA ASN A 13 3.24 -7.70 6.67
C ASN A 13 2.73 -7.86 5.25
N SER A 14 2.13 -6.82 4.69
CA SER A 14 1.56 -6.92 3.36
C SER A 14 2.57 -6.57 2.28
N ILE A 15 2.15 -6.74 1.03
CA ILE A 15 2.89 -6.27 -0.12
C ILE A 15 2.19 -5.01 -0.59
N ASP A 16 2.94 -3.94 -0.80
CA ASP A 16 2.39 -2.73 -1.37
C ASP A 16 2.62 -2.75 -2.88
N GLY A 17 1.68 -2.21 -3.62
CA GLY A 17 1.80 -2.18 -5.07
C GLY A 17 1.15 -0.97 -5.70
N GLY A 18 1.59 -0.67 -6.90
CA GLY A 18 1.04 0.44 -7.66
C GLY A 18 1.78 0.64 -8.97
N GLY A 19 1.46 1.72 -9.65
CA GLY A 19 2.10 2.04 -10.92
C GLY A 19 3.30 2.96 -10.71
N MET A 20 3.82 3.47 -11.83
CA MET A 20 4.97 4.34 -11.80
C MET A 20 4.71 5.60 -10.98
N GLU A 21 3.47 6.07 -10.94
CA GLU A 21 3.15 7.26 -10.18
C GLU A 21 3.42 7.07 -8.70
N LEU A 22 3.11 5.88 -8.18
CA LEU A 22 3.38 5.58 -6.79
C LEU A 22 4.88 5.60 -6.52
N ILE A 23 5.66 5.00 -7.42
CA ILE A 23 7.11 4.95 -7.26
C ILE A 23 7.69 6.36 -7.30
N ASN A 24 7.19 7.20 -8.20
CA ASN A 24 7.66 8.58 -8.28
C ASN A 24 7.35 9.36 -7.02
N GLN A 25 6.20 9.13 -6.41
CA GLN A 25 5.84 9.81 -5.18
C GLN A 25 6.70 9.37 -4.02
N ILE A 26 6.99 8.08 -3.93
CA ILE A 26 7.84 7.58 -2.87
C ILE A 26 9.26 8.13 -3.05
N SER A 27 9.75 8.15 -4.29
CA SER A 27 11.09 8.69 -4.55
C SER A 27 11.18 10.14 -4.14
N LYS A 28 10.15 10.94 -4.43
CA LYS A 28 10.16 12.34 -4.04
C LYS A 28 10.14 12.50 -2.52
N SER A 29 9.43 11.61 -1.84
CA SER A 29 9.40 11.67 -0.38
C SER A 29 10.76 11.36 0.21
N VAL A 30 11.46 10.39 -0.37
CA VAL A 30 12.81 10.04 0.10
C VAL A 30 13.77 11.19 -0.18
N GLU A 31 13.62 11.88 -1.32
CA GLU A 31 14.47 13.00 -1.66
C GLU A 31 14.36 14.18 -0.70
N ARG A 32 13.22 14.29 -0.01
CA ARG A 32 13.05 15.36 0.96
C ARG A 32 13.68 15.02 2.29
N MET A 33 14.13 13.79 2.49
CA MET A 33 14.75 13.41 3.73
C MET A 33 16.18 13.88 3.75
N GLN A 34 16.74 13.93 4.95
CA GLN A 34 18.09 14.41 5.10
C GLN A 34 19.07 13.46 4.42
N LEU A 35 19.88 14.02 3.52
CA LEU A 35 20.84 13.24 2.78
C LEU A 35 21.90 12.70 3.75
N PHE A 36 22.32 11.49 3.53
CA PHE A 36 23.30 10.80 4.36
C PHE A 36 22.82 10.43 5.75
N ALA A 37 21.56 10.67 6.06
CA ALA A 37 21.04 10.16 7.33
C ALA A 37 20.91 8.65 7.22
N GLU A 38 21.12 7.95 8.32
CA GLU A 38 21.04 6.51 8.34
C GLU A 38 19.65 6.03 7.92
N GLU A 39 18.62 6.72 8.37
CA GLU A 39 17.25 6.37 8.03
C GLU A 39 16.99 6.50 6.53
N THR A 40 17.55 7.54 5.92
CA THR A 40 17.38 7.77 4.48
C THR A 40 18.04 6.64 3.69
N ASP A 41 19.23 6.25 4.09
CA ASP A 41 19.93 5.16 3.44
C ASP A 41 19.17 3.85 3.56
N ALA A 42 18.64 3.57 4.75
CA ALA A 42 17.89 2.34 4.98
C ALA A 42 16.64 2.28 4.12
N LEU A 43 15.89 3.37 4.05
CA LEU A 43 14.67 3.42 3.26
C LEU A 43 14.96 3.34 1.77
N SER A 44 15.99 4.04 1.31
CA SER A 44 16.35 4.02 -0.10
C SER A 44 16.81 2.64 -0.52
N THR A 45 17.65 2.01 0.30
CA THR A 45 18.14 0.69 -0.01
C THR A 45 17.00 -0.31 -0.09
N SER A 46 16.10 -0.28 0.89
CA SER A 46 14.99 -1.20 0.91
C SER A 46 14.07 -0.98 -0.29
N LEU A 47 13.76 0.28 -0.59
CA LEU A 47 12.89 0.57 -1.71
C LEU A 47 13.48 0.10 -3.04
N PHE A 48 14.74 0.44 -3.30
CA PHE A 48 15.32 0.12 -4.59
C PHE A 48 15.81 -1.32 -4.72
N SER A 49 16.11 -1.97 -3.61
CA SER A 49 16.55 -3.36 -3.65
C SER A 49 15.40 -4.34 -3.67
N ASP A 50 14.30 -4.01 -3.00
CA ASP A 50 13.20 -4.95 -2.81
C ASP A 50 11.97 -4.68 -3.67
N THR A 51 12.06 -3.72 -4.57
CA THR A 51 10.95 -3.41 -5.47
C THR A 51 11.06 -4.22 -6.74
N TYR A 52 9.96 -4.86 -7.11
CA TYR A 52 9.89 -5.64 -8.34
C TYR A 52 8.98 -4.96 -9.34
N ASN A 53 9.40 -4.90 -10.59
CA ASN A 53 8.56 -4.40 -11.67
C ASN A 53 8.10 -5.63 -12.45
N LEU A 54 6.85 -6.00 -12.27
CA LEU A 54 6.31 -7.24 -12.82
C LEU A 54 5.34 -6.98 -13.96
N ALA A 55 5.50 -7.72 -15.04
CA ALA A 55 4.62 -7.58 -16.18
C ALA A 55 3.44 -8.53 -16.03
N TYR A 56 2.31 -8.13 -16.62
CA TYR A 56 1.15 -9.01 -16.66
C TYR A 56 1.31 -10.00 -17.80
N ASP A 57 0.81 -11.22 -17.61
CA ASP A 57 0.79 -12.19 -18.69
C ASP A 57 -0.46 -11.95 -19.55
N GLN A 58 -0.73 -12.84 -20.50
CA GLN A 58 -1.83 -12.65 -21.43
C GLN A 58 -3.19 -12.65 -20.75
N ASP A 59 -3.27 -13.28 -19.61
CA ASP A 59 -4.53 -13.36 -18.86
C ASP A 59 -4.62 -12.32 -17.77
N GLY A 60 -3.72 -11.37 -17.74
CA GLY A 60 -3.73 -10.32 -16.74
C GLY A 60 -3.21 -10.75 -15.39
N ARG A 61 -2.41 -11.81 -15.34
CA ARG A 61 -1.87 -12.32 -14.09
C ARG A 61 -0.40 -11.97 -13.95
N ILE A 62 0.07 -11.92 -12.72
CA ILE A 62 1.48 -11.74 -12.44
C ILE A 62 1.95 -12.89 -11.56
N SER A 63 3.24 -13.18 -11.63
CA SER A 63 3.83 -14.19 -10.78
C SER A 63 4.56 -13.49 -9.65
N LEU A 64 4.17 -13.77 -8.42
CA LEU A 64 4.79 -13.13 -7.27
C LEU A 64 6.15 -13.75 -6.97
N PRO A 65 7.18 -12.91 -6.78
CA PRO A 65 8.48 -13.42 -6.36
C PRO A 65 8.40 -14.09 -4.99
N GLU A 66 9.22 -15.09 -4.80
CA GLU A 66 9.24 -15.85 -3.56
C GLU A 66 9.45 -14.97 -2.34
N SER A 67 10.32 -13.98 -2.42
CA SER A 67 10.59 -13.11 -1.29
C SER A 67 9.35 -12.35 -0.83
N LEU A 68 8.49 -11.96 -1.77
CA LEU A 68 7.26 -11.27 -1.43
C LEU A 68 6.25 -12.23 -0.83
N ILE A 69 6.20 -13.45 -1.34
CA ILE A 69 5.31 -14.48 -0.81
C ILE A 69 5.67 -14.77 0.65
N VAL A 70 6.95 -14.88 0.93
CA VAL A 70 7.43 -15.14 2.28
C VAL A 70 7.13 -13.94 3.18
N HIS A 71 7.41 -12.74 2.71
CA HIS A 71 7.17 -11.53 3.49
C HIS A 71 5.71 -11.41 3.91
N ALA A 72 4.79 -11.70 3.01
CA ALA A 72 3.36 -11.56 3.29
C ALA A 72 2.73 -12.84 3.81
N ASN A 73 3.51 -13.89 4.01
CA ASN A 73 3.04 -15.15 4.53
C ASN A 73 1.89 -15.71 3.68
N LEU A 74 2.04 -15.61 2.35
CA LEU A 74 1.00 -16.08 1.44
C LEU A 74 1.13 -17.58 1.21
N GLU A 75 -0.02 -18.24 1.14
CA GLU A 75 -0.04 -19.65 0.82
C GLU A 75 -0.82 -19.88 -0.46
N ASN A 76 -2.11 -20.10 -0.36
CA ASN A 76 -2.91 -20.34 -1.55
C ASN A 76 -4.00 -19.32 -1.76
N LYS A 77 -4.09 -18.32 -0.91
CA LYS A 77 -5.09 -17.25 -1.05
C LYS A 77 -4.49 -15.92 -0.69
N ALA A 78 -5.03 -14.87 -1.26
CA ALA A 78 -4.58 -13.51 -0.97
C ALA A 78 -5.77 -12.57 -1.08
N ILE A 79 -5.72 -11.48 -0.31
CA ILE A 79 -6.74 -10.45 -0.39
C ILE A 79 -6.09 -9.18 -0.93
N PHE A 80 -6.74 -8.55 -1.89
CA PHE A 80 -6.28 -7.29 -2.46
C PHE A 80 -7.09 -6.17 -1.86
N VAL A 81 -6.41 -5.16 -1.34
CA VAL A 81 -7.04 -4.04 -0.67
C VAL A 81 -6.59 -2.74 -1.31
N GLY A 82 -7.52 -1.99 -1.89
CA GLY A 82 -7.19 -0.70 -2.48
C GLY A 82 -7.06 0.36 -1.41
N GLN A 83 -6.07 1.22 -1.55
CA GLN A 83 -5.85 2.32 -0.62
C GLN A 83 -5.58 3.61 -1.40
N GLY A 84 -6.41 3.90 -2.40
CA GLY A 84 -6.22 5.09 -3.20
C GLY A 84 -5.15 4.89 -4.24
N ARG A 85 -3.99 5.52 -4.06
CA ARG A 85 -2.94 5.45 -5.07
C ARG A 85 -2.16 4.16 -5.05
N LYS A 86 -2.33 3.36 -4.02
CA LYS A 86 -1.65 2.08 -3.94
C LYS A 86 -2.66 1.02 -3.55
N PHE A 87 -2.25 -0.22 -3.67
CA PHE A 87 -3.03 -1.33 -3.16
C PHE A 87 -2.12 -2.21 -2.33
N GLN A 88 -2.72 -3.10 -1.56
CA GLN A 88 -1.97 -4.03 -0.74
C GLN A 88 -2.42 -5.44 -1.01
N ILE A 89 -1.51 -6.38 -0.88
CA ILE A 89 -1.81 -7.80 -1.00
C ILE A 89 -1.52 -8.43 0.34
N TRP A 90 -2.51 -9.09 0.89
CA TRP A 90 -2.44 -9.61 2.25
C TRP A 90 -2.77 -11.09 2.35
N ASN A 91 -2.17 -11.74 3.32
CA ASN A 91 -2.66 -13.01 3.81
C ASN A 91 -4.03 -12.75 4.45
N PRO A 92 -5.05 -13.56 4.15
CA PRO A 92 -6.40 -13.27 4.66
C PRO A 92 -6.50 -13.19 6.18
N ASP A 93 -5.83 -14.07 6.91
CA ASP A 93 -5.89 -14.06 8.35
C ASP A 93 -5.17 -12.86 8.93
N ASP A 94 -4.04 -12.50 8.35
CA ASP A 94 -3.28 -11.34 8.80
C ASP A 94 -4.08 -10.07 8.53
N PHE A 95 -4.82 -10.02 7.44
CA PHE A 95 -5.62 -8.88 7.11
C PHE A 95 -6.77 -8.70 8.10
N ASP A 96 -7.38 -9.79 8.54
CA ASP A 96 -8.47 -9.69 9.51
C ASP A 96 -7.98 -9.02 10.79
N GLU A 97 -6.78 -9.39 11.25
CA GLU A 97 -6.21 -8.79 12.45
C GLU A 97 -5.91 -7.33 12.21
N PHE A 98 -5.28 -7.04 11.07
CA PHE A 98 -4.91 -5.67 10.74
C PHE A 98 -6.15 -4.79 10.62
N LYS A 99 -7.21 -5.31 10.00
CA LYS A 99 -8.43 -4.57 9.78
C LYS A 99 -9.07 -4.15 11.10
N LYS A 100 -9.06 -5.04 12.08
CA LYS A 100 -9.62 -4.73 13.38
C LYS A 100 -8.84 -3.59 14.04
N LYS A 101 -7.52 -3.65 14.00
CA LYS A 101 -6.71 -2.61 14.59
C LYS A 101 -6.84 -1.29 13.83
N ALA A 102 -6.93 -1.37 12.51
CA ALA A 102 -7.07 -0.18 11.70
C ALA A 102 -8.38 0.53 11.99
N LYS A 103 -9.45 -0.23 12.22
CA LYS A 103 -10.74 0.36 12.51
C LYS A 103 -10.70 1.12 13.82
N ILE A 104 -10.07 0.55 14.83
CA ILE A 104 -9.94 1.21 16.13
C ILE A 104 -9.16 2.51 15.98
N LYS A 105 -8.03 2.47 15.26
CA LYS A 105 -7.23 3.67 15.06
C LYS A 105 -7.97 4.72 14.25
N ALA A 106 -8.76 4.30 13.28
CA ALA A 106 -9.52 5.24 12.47
C ALA A 106 -10.53 5.98 13.31
N LEU A 107 -11.17 5.29 14.27
CA LEU A 107 -12.11 5.93 15.14
C LEU A 107 -11.43 6.92 16.08
N GLU A 108 -10.20 6.63 16.50
CA GLU A 108 -9.46 7.51 17.36
C GLU A 108 -9.01 8.78 16.64
N HIS A 109 -8.77 8.69 15.35
CA HIS A 109 -8.25 9.81 14.59
C HIS A 109 -9.20 10.37 13.54
N ARG A 110 -10.48 10.03 13.65
CA ARG A 110 -11.43 10.45 12.62
C ARG A 110 -11.54 11.96 12.47
N ASN A 111 -11.25 12.69 13.51
CA ASN A 111 -11.34 14.14 13.43
C ASN A 111 -10.22 14.75 12.59
N LEU A 112 -9.21 13.97 12.25
CA LEU A 112 -8.15 14.49 11.40
C LEU A 112 -8.61 14.75 9.96
N ILE A 113 -9.71 14.07 9.55
CA ILE A 113 -10.23 14.31 8.23
C ILE A 113 -10.99 15.62 8.20
N GLY A 114 -11.59 15.99 9.31
CA GLY A 114 -12.38 17.20 9.40
C GLY A 114 -13.72 17.06 8.73
N PRO A 115 -14.50 18.10 8.70
CA PRO A 115 -15.82 18.03 8.10
C PRO A 115 -15.69 17.89 6.59
N VAL A 116 -16.53 17.01 6.04
CA VAL A 116 -16.52 16.79 4.60
C VAL A 116 -17.73 17.49 4.02
N GLU A 117 -17.48 18.31 3.00
CA GLU A 117 -18.56 19.00 2.37
C GLU A 117 -19.28 18.07 1.46
N LEU A 118 -20.50 17.79 1.78
CA LEU A 118 -21.30 16.91 0.96
C LEU A 118 -22.52 17.65 0.50
N SER A 119 -22.31 18.63 -0.32
CA SER A 119 -23.41 19.47 -0.73
C SER A 119 -24.59 18.72 -1.29
N ASN A 120 -24.36 17.63 -1.93
CA ASN A 120 -25.45 16.88 -2.41
C ASN A 120 -26.24 16.30 -1.32
N GLU A 121 -25.61 15.97 -0.25
CA GLU A 121 -26.24 15.43 0.82
C GLU A 121 -27.08 16.30 1.53
N LYS A 122 -26.84 17.57 1.41
CA LYS A 122 -27.66 18.45 2.05
C LYS A 122 -29.02 18.22 1.67
N GLY A 123 -29.27 18.01 0.45
CA GLY A 123 -30.57 17.80 0.01
C GLY A 123 -31.16 16.56 0.57
N MET A 124 -30.34 15.62 0.87
CA MET A 124 -30.82 14.42 1.37
C MET A 124 -31.06 14.41 2.80
N ASP A 125 -30.13 14.97 3.49
CA ASP A 125 -30.24 14.83 4.86
C ASP A 125 -31.28 15.67 5.41
N LYS A 126 -31.83 16.53 4.69
CA LYS A 126 -32.82 17.27 5.19
C LYS A 126 -33.99 16.55 5.32
N ASP A 127 -34.08 15.66 4.77
CA ASP A 127 -35.24 15.02 4.81
C ASP A 127 -35.40 13.95 5.36
#